data_8fc8856c46535cb951085ce86743d42e
#
_entry.id   8fc8856c46535cb951085ce86743d42e
#
_cell.length_a   1.000
_cell.length_b   1.000
_cell.length_c   1.000
_cell.angle_alpha   90.00
_cell.angle_beta   90.00
_cell.angle_gamma   90.00
#
_symmetry.space_group_name_H-M   'P 1'
#
loop_
_entity.id
_entity.type
_entity.pdbx_description
1 polymer ?
#
loop_
_entity_poly.entity_id
_entity_poly.type
_entity_poly.pdbx_seq_one_letter_code
_entity_poly.pdbx_strand_id
1 'polypeptide(L)'
;MDDHLNSFREMLSLRGLTDHTIVSYSTYISASLQYLSDVIHTSPEDVSWQEMRNFIFWIQKERSLSDRTINCCISQLRFFTIFVLHKQWDPYQIPFRRFDSYIPFIPTREEMQTFLFSISDLKFKALLCLMFSAGLRIGEVRHLKCSDIEHSRNRIHIRASKSRSDRYAQLSENAWQLILQYWYSLPPEKRPKDWLFPQKRNPSKPIDHQSVPDFIRSHERELGWEHRFTCHTFRHAFATYHYEDGTDLLTLKNLMGHRSISSTLIYVHLSARTLSASPSPFDKMGGTFHE
;
A
#
# COMPACT_ATOMS: atom_id res chain seq x y z
N MET A 1 -13.17 28.35 12.17
CA MET A 1 -12.21 27.26 11.96
C MET A 1 -12.90 25.94 11.63
N ASP A 2 -13.82 25.50 12.46
CA ASP A 2 -14.58 24.24 12.20
C ASP A 2 -15.37 24.27 10.89
N ASP A 3 -15.88 25.40 10.49
CA ASP A 3 -16.62 25.60 9.24
C ASP A 3 -15.78 25.29 8.00
N HIS A 4 -14.56 25.80 7.92
CA HIS A 4 -13.66 25.55 6.79
C HIS A 4 -13.25 24.07 6.70
N LEU A 5 -12.98 23.43 7.84
CA LEU A 5 -12.64 22.02 7.88
C LEU A 5 -13.82 21.14 7.48
N ASN A 6 -15.03 21.53 7.88
CA ASN A 6 -16.26 20.83 7.51
C ASN A 6 -16.55 21.00 6.02
N SER A 7 -16.44 22.21 5.47
CA SER A 7 -16.55 22.47 4.04
C SER A 7 -15.51 21.67 3.23
N PHE A 8 -14.27 21.58 3.72
CA PHE A 8 -13.25 20.76 3.08
C PHE A 8 -13.63 19.28 3.05
N ARG A 9 -14.13 18.73 4.16
CA ARG A 9 -14.60 17.34 4.25
C ARG A 9 -15.80 17.08 3.34
N GLU A 10 -16.74 18.01 3.28
CA GLU A 10 -17.88 17.94 2.39
C GLU A 10 -17.46 17.90 0.91
N MET A 11 -16.56 18.78 0.50
CA MET A 11 -16.02 18.78 -0.86
C MET A 11 -15.29 17.49 -1.23
N LEU A 12 -14.57 16.89 -0.28
CA LEU A 12 -13.94 15.57 -0.48
C LEU A 12 -15.00 14.46 -0.59
N SER A 13 -16.08 14.52 0.19
CA SER A 13 -17.21 13.60 0.14
C SER A 13 -17.95 13.68 -1.19
N LEU A 14 -18.23 14.88 -1.68
CA LEU A 14 -18.83 15.12 -3.01
C LEU A 14 -17.98 14.54 -4.15
N ARG A 15 -16.66 14.49 -3.99
CA ARG A 15 -15.76 13.78 -4.91
C ARG A 15 -15.81 12.25 -4.76
N GLY A 16 -16.62 11.75 -3.84
CA GLY A 16 -16.79 10.33 -3.57
C GLY A 16 -15.53 9.68 -2.95
N LEU A 17 -14.75 10.40 -2.15
CA LEU A 17 -13.66 9.81 -1.38
C LEU A 17 -14.23 9.03 -0.19
N THR A 18 -13.50 8.01 0.25
CA THR A 18 -13.89 7.23 1.44
C THR A 18 -13.62 8.01 2.72
N ASP A 19 -14.39 7.74 3.79
CA ASP A 19 -14.22 8.39 5.10
C ASP A 19 -12.77 8.34 5.59
N HIS A 20 -12.10 7.19 5.45
CA HIS A 20 -10.69 7.05 5.81
C HIS A 20 -9.78 8.00 5.01
N THR A 21 -10.06 8.21 3.72
CA THR A 21 -9.30 9.16 2.89
C THR A 21 -9.61 10.60 3.29
N ILE A 22 -10.88 10.90 3.59
CA ILE A 22 -11.31 12.23 4.05
C ILE A 22 -10.60 12.58 5.37
N VAL A 23 -10.59 11.67 6.34
CA VAL A 23 -9.87 11.87 7.62
C VAL A 23 -8.39 12.09 7.38
N SER A 24 -7.74 11.25 6.57
CA SER A 24 -6.31 11.38 6.25
C SER A 24 -5.99 12.70 5.57
N TYR A 25 -6.82 13.14 4.62
CA TYR A 25 -6.63 14.42 3.91
C TYR A 25 -6.89 15.62 4.81
N SER A 26 -7.81 15.51 5.75
CA SER A 26 -8.12 16.58 6.70
C SER A 26 -6.99 16.87 7.69
N THR A 27 -6.07 15.94 7.91
CA THR A 27 -5.02 16.04 8.94
C THR A 27 -4.14 17.27 8.78
N TYR A 28 -3.70 17.57 7.55
CA TYR A 28 -2.83 18.73 7.30
C TYR A 28 -3.61 20.03 7.19
N ILE A 29 -4.86 19.98 6.74
CA ILE A 29 -5.73 21.17 6.74
C ILE A 29 -6.08 21.57 8.17
N SER A 30 -6.42 20.62 9.04
CA SER A 30 -6.64 20.89 10.46
C SER A 30 -5.41 21.52 11.11
N ALA A 31 -4.22 20.96 10.85
CA ALA A 31 -2.97 21.53 11.37
C ALA A 31 -2.67 22.93 10.79
N SER A 32 -2.99 23.17 9.52
CA SER A 32 -2.83 24.49 8.89
C SER A 32 -3.77 25.54 9.52
N LEU A 33 -5.04 25.20 9.68
CA LEU A 33 -6.02 26.10 10.33
C LEU A 33 -5.63 26.42 11.76
N GLN A 34 -5.15 25.43 12.50
CA GLN A 34 -4.66 25.63 13.87
C GLN A 34 -3.41 26.53 13.88
N TYR A 35 -2.44 26.31 13.00
CA TYR A 35 -1.25 27.15 12.87
C TYR A 35 -1.59 28.60 12.54
N LEU A 36 -2.53 28.83 11.60
CA LEU A 36 -2.98 30.16 11.25
C LEU A 36 -3.65 30.88 12.44
N SER A 37 -4.44 30.17 13.25
CA SER A 37 -5.09 30.72 14.43
C SER A 37 -4.11 31.01 15.55
N ASP A 38 -3.29 30.03 15.92
CA ASP A 38 -2.53 30.04 17.18
C ASP A 38 -1.18 30.73 17.05
N VAL A 39 -0.59 30.75 15.83
CA VAL A 39 0.77 31.26 15.59
C VAL A 39 0.75 32.56 14.80
N ILE A 40 -0.07 32.61 13.74
CA ILE A 40 -0.09 33.78 12.82
C ILE A 40 -1.19 34.76 13.17
N HIS A 41 -2.28 34.31 13.81
CA HIS A 41 -3.46 35.10 14.15
C HIS A 41 -4.14 35.72 12.92
N THR A 42 -4.20 34.95 11.82
CA THR A 42 -4.74 35.36 10.52
C THR A 42 -5.87 34.41 10.09
N SER A 43 -6.85 34.94 9.36
CA SER A 43 -7.91 34.12 8.77
C SER A 43 -7.39 33.31 7.58
N PRO A 44 -7.96 32.14 7.27
CA PRO A 44 -7.58 31.37 6.09
C PRO A 44 -7.77 32.12 4.77
N GLU A 45 -8.71 33.07 4.73
CA GLU A 45 -8.98 33.93 3.56
C GLU A 45 -7.84 34.93 3.32
N ASP A 46 -7.16 35.38 4.35
CA ASP A 46 -6.16 36.43 4.27
C ASP A 46 -4.73 35.92 4.25
N VAL A 47 -4.56 34.57 4.31
CA VAL A 47 -3.24 33.95 4.33
C VAL A 47 -2.43 34.27 3.06
N SER A 48 -1.22 34.77 3.27
CA SER A 48 -0.25 35.02 2.21
C SER A 48 0.49 33.75 1.78
N TRP A 49 1.09 33.79 0.59
CA TRP A 49 1.97 32.71 0.12
C TRP A 49 3.18 32.49 1.04
N GLN A 50 3.68 33.55 1.67
CA GLN A 50 4.78 33.46 2.61
C GLN A 50 4.38 32.70 3.88
N GLU A 51 3.21 32.97 4.43
CA GLU A 51 2.69 32.28 5.62
C GLU A 51 2.41 30.81 5.32
N MET A 52 1.88 30.49 4.12
CA MET A 52 1.74 29.11 3.69
C MET A 52 3.08 28.36 3.59
N ARG A 53 4.13 29.01 3.07
CA ARG A 53 5.49 28.45 3.04
C ARG A 53 6.01 28.22 4.46
N ASN A 54 5.81 29.18 5.35
CA ASN A 54 6.22 29.08 6.74
C ASN A 54 5.54 27.92 7.44
N PHE A 55 4.23 27.70 7.22
CA PHE A 55 3.52 26.53 7.71
C PHE A 55 4.12 25.22 7.20
N ILE A 56 4.42 25.11 5.89
CA ILE A 56 5.00 23.91 5.30
C ILE A 56 6.38 23.59 5.93
N PHE A 57 7.22 24.57 6.14
CA PHE A 57 8.52 24.39 6.81
C PHE A 57 8.35 24.02 8.29
N TRP A 58 7.43 24.70 8.97
CA TRP A 58 7.12 24.42 10.37
C TRP A 58 6.63 22.98 10.56
N ILE A 59 5.62 22.52 9.81
CA ILE A 59 5.05 21.19 9.98
C ILE A 59 6.04 20.09 9.57
N GLN A 60 6.91 20.36 8.61
CA GLN A 60 7.98 19.44 8.26
C GLN A 60 8.93 19.22 9.42
N LYS A 61 9.39 20.30 10.05
CA LYS A 61 10.33 20.28 11.17
C LYS A 61 9.66 19.65 12.41
N GLU A 62 8.47 20.11 12.75
CA GLU A 62 7.72 19.67 13.95
C GLU A 62 7.43 18.17 13.93
N ARG A 63 7.08 17.62 12.76
CA ARG A 63 6.70 16.20 12.61
C ARG A 63 7.75 15.36 11.88
N SER A 64 8.93 15.90 11.60
CA SER A 64 10.01 15.21 10.87
C SER A 64 9.53 14.54 9.58
N LEU A 65 8.74 15.27 8.77
CA LEU A 65 8.09 14.72 7.59
C LEU A 65 9.05 14.62 6.39
N SER A 66 8.93 13.52 5.64
CA SER A 66 9.62 13.34 4.36
C SER A 66 9.06 14.28 3.28
N ASP A 67 9.86 14.58 2.24
CA ASP A 67 9.44 15.42 1.12
C ASP A 67 8.23 14.83 0.36
N ARG A 68 8.14 13.51 0.26
CA ARG A 68 6.95 12.83 -0.28
C ARG A 68 5.70 13.16 0.54
N THR A 69 5.80 13.15 1.86
CA THR A 69 4.70 13.48 2.77
C THR A 69 4.34 14.96 2.69
N ILE A 70 5.34 15.84 2.55
CA ILE A 70 5.11 17.27 2.32
C ILE A 70 4.37 17.51 1.00
N ASN A 71 4.64 16.75 -0.06
CA ASN A 71 3.86 16.84 -1.30
C ASN A 71 2.38 16.43 -1.11
N CYS A 72 2.10 15.52 -0.20
CA CYS A 72 0.71 15.24 0.20
C CYS A 72 0.08 16.45 0.91
N CYS A 73 0.82 17.10 1.81
CA CYS A 73 0.37 18.33 2.47
C CYS A 73 0.09 19.44 1.44
N ILE A 74 1.02 19.69 0.52
CA ILE A 74 0.87 20.69 -0.55
C ILE A 74 -0.36 20.39 -1.41
N SER A 75 -0.61 19.12 -1.75
CA SER A 75 -1.80 18.72 -2.53
C SER A 75 -3.10 19.02 -1.79
N GLN A 76 -3.11 18.86 -0.47
CA GLN A 76 -4.29 19.16 0.36
C GLN A 76 -4.50 20.66 0.51
N LEU A 77 -3.44 21.44 0.75
CA LEU A 77 -3.49 22.90 0.77
C LEU A 77 -4.00 23.46 -0.57
N ARG A 78 -3.47 22.94 -1.69
CA ARG A 78 -3.95 23.31 -3.03
C ARG A 78 -5.44 23.05 -3.20
N PHE A 79 -5.90 21.85 -2.80
CA PHE A 79 -7.31 21.52 -2.89
C PHE A 79 -8.16 22.47 -2.02
N PHE A 80 -7.75 22.73 -0.80
CA PHE A 80 -8.40 23.63 0.13
C PHE A 80 -8.50 25.05 -0.42
N THR A 81 -7.39 25.59 -0.92
CA THR A 81 -7.33 26.93 -1.51
C THR A 81 -8.28 27.09 -2.70
N ILE A 82 -8.33 26.09 -3.59
CA ILE A 82 -9.16 26.17 -4.81
C ILE A 82 -10.65 25.95 -4.50
N PHE A 83 -10.99 24.91 -3.72
CA PHE A 83 -12.37 24.44 -3.60
C PHE A 83 -13.10 24.92 -2.36
N VAL A 84 -12.38 25.40 -1.33
CA VAL A 84 -12.98 25.93 -0.09
C VAL A 84 -12.82 27.43 -0.02
N LEU A 85 -11.62 27.95 -0.27
CA LEU A 85 -11.38 29.40 -0.24
C LEU A 85 -11.70 30.10 -1.58
N HIS A 86 -11.99 29.33 -2.63
CA HIS A 86 -12.29 29.84 -3.99
C HIS A 86 -11.20 30.75 -4.56
N LYS A 87 -9.93 30.47 -4.22
CA LYS A 87 -8.76 31.23 -4.66
C LYS A 87 -7.96 30.47 -5.70
N GLN A 88 -7.23 31.19 -6.54
CA GLN A 88 -6.29 30.59 -7.49
C GLN A 88 -5.07 30.05 -6.75
N TRP A 89 -4.60 28.88 -7.17
CA TRP A 89 -3.35 28.30 -6.71
C TRP A 89 -2.22 28.62 -7.67
N ASP A 90 -1.13 29.18 -7.16
CA ASP A 90 0.08 29.43 -7.94
C ASP A 90 1.17 28.37 -7.62
N PRO A 91 1.45 27.45 -8.57
CA PRO A 91 2.46 26.41 -8.37
C PRO A 91 3.90 26.97 -8.32
N TYR A 92 4.13 28.19 -8.77
CA TYR A 92 5.45 28.84 -8.64
C TYR A 92 5.70 29.36 -7.23
N GLN A 93 4.66 29.69 -6.49
CA GLN A 93 4.77 30.09 -5.08
C GLN A 93 5.01 28.91 -4.14
N ILE A 94 4.37 27.76 -4.42
CA ILE A 94 4.52 26.52 -3.64
C ILE A 94 4.69 25.35 -4.62
N PRO A 95 5.92 25.11 -5.10
CA PRO A 95 6.20 23.98 -5.98
C PRO A 95 6.20 22.65 -5.21
N PHE A 96 5.89 21.55 -5.90
CA PHE A 96 6.15 20.21 -5.37
C PHE A 96 7.66 19.98 -5.21
N ARG A 97 8.03 19.30 -4.13
CA ARG A 97 9.41 18.92 -3.86
C ARG A 97 9.83 17.76 -4.74
N ARG A 98 11.08 17.78 -5.16
CA ARG A 98 11.74 16.63 -5.76
C ARG A 98 12.16 15.67 -4.65
N PHE A 99 11.99 14.38 -4.85
CA PHE A 99 12.46 13.34 -3.94
C PHE A 99 12.85 12.10 -4.75
N ASP A 100 13.81 11.36 -4.22
CA ASP A 100 14.25 10.13 -4.85
C ASP A 100 13.18 9.05 -4.72
N SER A 101 13.01 8.25 -5.77
CA SER A 101 12.13 7.09 -5.72
C SER A 101 12.78 6.01 -4.86
N TYR A 102 12.11 5.62 -3.79
CA TYR A 102 12.55 4.48 -2.99
C TYR A 102 12.37 3.18 -3.77
N ILE A 103 13.45 2.40 -3.85
CA ILE A 103 13.39 1.04 -4.38
C ILE A 103 12.93 0.13 -3.24
N PRO A 104 11.75 -0.52 -3.37
CA PRO A 104 11.27 -1.41 -2.31
C PRO A 104 12.18 -2.63 -2.15
N PHE A 105 12.32 -3.09 -0.92
CA PHE A 105 12.98 -4.35 -0.62
C PHE A 105 12.20 -5.51 -1.23
N ILE A 106 12.91 -6.35 -1.98
CA ILE A 106 12.40 -7.63 -2.51
C ILE A 106 13.26 -8.72 -1.88
N PRO A 107 12.69 -9.61 -1.07
CA PRO A 107 13.43 -10.74 -0.52
C PRO A 107 13.86 -11.71 -1.63
N THR A 108 14.88 -12.52 -1.38
CA THR A 108 15.17 -13.67 -2.24
C THR A 108 14.09 -14.74 -2.09
N ARG A 109 14.04 -15.71 -3.01
CA ARG A 109 13.08 -16.83 -2.91
C ARG A 109 13.31 -17.65 -1.64
N GLU A 110 14.56 -17.82 -1.24
CA GLU A 110 14.96 -18.52 -0.02
C GLU A 110 14.55 -17.75 1.24
N GLU A 111 14.73 -16.43 1.27
CA GLU A 111 14.27 -15.58 2.37
C GLU A 111 12.73 -15.64 2.50
N MET A 112 12.00 -15.52 1.39
CA MET A 112 10.55 -15.63 1.38
C MET A 112 10.07 -17.00 1.86
N GLN A 113 10.71 -18.08 1.41
CA GLN A 113 10.40 -19.44 1.82
C GLN A 113 10.68 -19.64 3.33
N THR A 114 11.83 -19.22 3.80
CA THR A 114 12.20 -19.28 5.22
C THR A 114 11.20 -18.54 6.08
N PHE A 115 10.84 -17.29 5.68
CA PHE A 115 9.85 -16.49 6.40
C PHE A 115 8.50 -17.20 6.49
N LEU A 116 7.94 -17.63 5.36
CA LEU A 116 6.60 -18.22 5.33
C LEU A 116 6.52 -19.60 6.00
N PHE A 117 7.55 -20.43 5.86
CA PHE A 117 7.50 -21.81 6.37
C PHE A 117 7.73 -21.88 7.87
N SER A 118 8.50 -20.95 8.45
CA SER A 118 8.73 -20.87 9.88
C SER A 118 7.52 -20.38 10.70
N ILE A 119 6.49 -19.81 10.06
CA ILE A 119 5.29 -19.35 10.76
C ILE A 119 4.55 -20.53 11.38
N SER A 120 4.41 -20.52 12.71
CA SER A 120 3.66 -21.53 13.47
C SER A 120 2.16 -21.23 13.58
N ASP A 121 1.77 -19.96 13.64
CA ASP A 121 0.34 -19.55 13.67
C ASP A 121 -0.31 -19.77 12.30
N LEU A 122 -1.19 -20.77 12.21
CA LEU A 122 -1.85 -21.18 10.97
C LEU A 122 -2.69 -20.06 10.35
N LYS A 123 -3.28 -19.18 11.15
CA LYS A 123 -4.06 -18.06 10.64
C LYS A 123 -3.18 -17.06 9.88
N PHE A 124 -2.08 -16.63 10.50
CA PHE A 124 -1.15 -15.69 9.85
C PHE A 124 -0.40 -16.36 8.71
N LYS A 125 -0.06 -17.64 8.83
CA LYS A 125 0.54 -18.43 7.74
C LYS A 125 -0.37 -18.46 6.51
N ALA A 126 -1.63 -18.86 6.68
CA ALA A 126 -2.61 -18.89 5.60
C ALA A 126 -2.84 -17.49 4.99
N LEU A 127 -2.95 -16.44 5.83
CA LEU A 127 -3.14 -15.06 5.39
C LEU A 127 -1.97 -14.56 4.55
N LEU A 128 -0.74 -14.72 5.04
CA LEU A 128 0.46 -14.19 4.36
C LEU A 128 0.81 -15.00 3.11
N CYS A 129 0.64 -16.33 3.15
CA CYS A 129 0.77 -17.17 1.96
C CYS A 129 -0.26 -16.79 0.88
N LEU A 130 -1.51 -16.47 1.27
CA LEU A 130 -2.53 -16.00 0.34
C LEU A 130 -2.18 -14.62 -0.24
N MET A 131 -1.67 -13.70 0.58
CA MET A 131 -1.18 -12.41 0.10
C MET A 131 -0.06 -12.58 -0.93
N PHE A 132 0.89 -13.46 -0.67
CA PHE A 132 2.00 -13.74 -1.56
C PHE A 132 1.55 -14.44 -2.84
N SER A 133 0.79 -15.54 -2.74
CA SER A 133 0.42 -16.37 -3.89
C SER A 133 -0.57 -15.73 -4.87
N ALA A 134 -1.37 -14.76 -4.41
CA ALA A 134 -2.37 -14.06 -5.20
C ALA A 134 -2.08 -12.55 -5.38
N GLY A 135 -0.95 -12.08 -4.90
CA GLY A 135 -0.55 -10.67 -4.99
C GLY A 135 -1.51 -9.69 -4.32
N LEU A 136 -2.19 -10.09 -3.24
CA LEU A 136 -3.24 -9.30 -2.60
C LEU A 136 -2.67 -8.13 -1.78
N ARG A 137 -3.43 -7.02 -1.75
CA ARG A 137 -3.19 -5.94 -0.78
C ARG A 137 -3.68 -6.34 0.61
N ILE A 138 -3.07 -5.81 1.64
CA ILE A 138 -3.53 -6.06 3.03
C ILE A 138 -5.02 -5.72 3.21
N GLY A 139 -5.49 -4.62 2.63
CA GLY A 139 -6.90 -4.26 2.68
C GLY A 139 -7.81 -5.26 1.96
N GLU A 140 -7.35 -5.90 0.89
CA GLU A 140 -8.09 -6.91 0.15
C GLU A 140 -8.20 -8.21 0.98
N VAL A 141 -7.06 -8.75 1.44
CA VAL A 141 -7.06 -10.03 2.18
C VAL A 141 -7.81 -9.95 3.51
N ARG A 142 -7.75 -8.81 4.20
CA ARG A 142 -8.49 -8.60 5.46
C ARG A 142 -10.00 -8.67 5.28
N HIS A 143 -10.51 -8.18 4.16
CA HIS A 143 -11.94 -8.12 3.86
C HIS A 143 -12.44 -9.30 3.00
N LEU A 144 -11.63 -10.35 2.87
CA LEU A 144 -12.11 -11.58 2.23
C LEU A 144 -13.13 -12.28 3.09
N LYS A 145 -14.23 -12.66 2.46
CA LYS A 145 -15.24 -13.54 3.03
C LYS A 145 -14.97 -15.00 2.63
N CYS A 146 -15.49 -15.93 3.41
CA CYS A 146 -15.41 -17.35 3.06
C CYS A 146 -16.09 -17.61 1.70
N SER A 147 -17.16 -16.88 1.40
CA SER A 147 -17.89 -16.97 0.12
C SER A 147 -17.12 -16.39 -1.09
N ASP A 148 -16.02 -15.67 -0.87
CA ASP A 148 -15.22 -15.11 -1.96
C ASP A 148 -14.21 -16.14 -2.51
N ILE A 149 -14.05 -17.27 -1.85
CA ILE A 149 -13.17 -18.37 -2.28
C ILE A 149 -13.94 -19.31 -3.19
N GLU A 150 -13.66 -19.27 -4.48
CA GLU A 150 -14.26 -20.16 -5.47
C GLU A 150 -13.25 -21.24 -5.86
N HIS A 151 -13.03 -22.23 -4.96
CA HIS A 151 -12.03 -23.29 -5.17
C HIS A 151 -12.27 -24.08 -6.47
N SER A 152 -13.52 -24.41 -6.80
CA SER A 152 -13.84 -25.13 -8.05
C SER A 152 -13.43 -24.42 -9.32
N ARG A 153 -13.16 -23.11 -9.25
CA ARG A 153 -12.69 -22.27 -10.36
C ARG A 153 -11.28 -21.74 -10.16
N ASN A 154 -10.57 -22.20 -9.12
CA ASN A 154 -9.22 -21.75 -8.74
C ASN A 154 -9.10 -20.24 -8.67
N ARG A 155 -10.10 -19.54 -8.12
CA ARG A 155 -10.09 -18.08 -8.07
C ARG A 155 -10.67 -17.51 -6.76
N ILE A 156 -10.29 -16.28 -6.50
CA ILE A 156 -10.72 -15.49 -5.36
C ILE A 156 -11.43 -14.25 -5.90
N HIS A 157 -12.65 -14.01 -5.46
CA HIS A 157 -13.37 -12.78 -5.78
C HIS A 157 -12.90 -11.64 -4.87
N ILE A 158 -12.20 -10.67 -5.43
CA ILE A 158 -11.76 -9.46 -4.72
C ILE A 158 -12.80 -8.37 -4.97
N ARG A 159 -13.63 -8.14 -3.95
CA ARG A 159 -14.66 -7.09 -4.00
C ARG A 159 -14.02 -5.72 -4.07
N ALA A 160 -14.72 -4.75 -4.65
CA ALA A 160 -14.26 -3.40 -4.90
C ALA A 160 -13.57 -2.79 -3.69
N SER A 161 -12.26 -2.62 -3.80
CA SER A 161 -11.43 -1.87 -2.86
C SER A 161 -11.11 -0.47 -3.45
N LYS A 162 -9.95 0.09 -3.19
CA LYS A 162 -9.49 1.39 -3.74
C LYS A 162 -9.69 1.56 -5.26
N SER A 163 -9.76 0.45 -6.02
CA SER A 163 -9.95 0.48 -7.48
C SER A 163 -11.39 0.69 -7.94
N ARG A 164 -12.38 0.64 -7.04
CA ARG A 164 -13.82 0.72 -7.34
C ARG A 164 -14.33 -0.28 -8.39
N SER A 165 -13.58 -1.34 -8.67
CA SER A 165 -14.00 -2.44 -9.55
C SER A 165 -13.64 -3.76 -8.90
N ASP A 166 -14.55 -4.71 -8.98
CA ASP A 166 -14.31 -6.09 -8.61
C ASP A 166 -13.31 -6.71 -9.57
N ARG A 167 -12.54 -7.65 -9.07
CA ARG A 167 -11.64 -8.47 -9.88
C ARG A 167 -11.54 -9.87 -9.31
N TYR A 168 -11.06 -10.78 -10.13
CA TYR A 168 -10.64 -12.10 -9.67
C TYR A 168 -9.12 -12.16 -9.54
N ALA A 169 -8.66 -12.82 -8.47
CA ALA A 169 -7.27 -13.21 -8.31
C ALA A 169 -7.17 -14.74 -8.36
N GLN A 170 -5.99 -15.26 -8.70
CA GLN A 170 -5.77 -16.70 -8.73
C GLN A 170 -5.72 -17.27 -7.31
N LEU A 171 -6.37 -18.40 -7.07
CA LEU A 171 -6.22 -19.21 -5.88
C LEU A 171 -5.25 -20.34 -6.18
N SER A 172 -4.07 -20.35 -5.57
CA SER A 172 -3.16 -21.48 -5.69
C SER A 172 -3.61 -22.64 -4.78
N GLU A 173 -3.36 -23.87 -5.22
CA GLU A 173 -3.73 -25.06 -4.44
C GLU A 173 -3.05 -25.09 -3.07
N ASN A 174 -1.77 -24.72 -2.99
CA ASN A 174 -1.04 -24.66 -1.71
C ASN A 174 -1.67 -23.64 -0.75
N ALA A 175 -2.11 -22.48 -1.25
CA ALA A 175 -2.78 -21.49 -0.41
C ALA A 175 -4.14 -22.00 0.05
N TRP A 176 -4.86 -22.70 -0.79
CA TRP A 176 -6.12 -23.36 -0.42
C TRP A 176 -5.92 -24.39 0.69
N GLN A 177 -4.93 -25.27 0.57
CA GLN A 177 -4.61 -26.26 1.60
C GLN A 177 -4.26 -25.59 2.95
N LEU A 178 -3.53 -24.48 2.95
CA LEU A 178 -3.26 -23.72 4.17
C LEU A 178 -4.52 -23.09 4.78
N ILE A 179 -5.44 -22.60 3.95
CA ILE A 179 -6.73 -22.12 4.42
C ILE A 179 -7.52 -23.26 5.10
N LEU A 180 -7.54 -24.45 4.50
CA LEU A 180 -8.16 -25.62 5.09
C LEU A 180 -7.49 -26.05 6.40
N GLN A 181 -6.16 -26.08 6.46
CA GLN A 181 -5.43 -26.38 7.70
C GLN A 181 -5.82 -25.40 8.81
N TYR A 182 -5.82 -24.09 8.51
CA TYR A 182 -6.28 -23.08 9.45
C TYR A 182 -7.75 -23.34 9.88
N TRP A 183 -8.64 -23.59 8.93
CA TRP A 183 -10.06 -23.83 9.20
C TRP A 183 -10.27 -25.04 10.12
N TYR A 184 -9.62 -26.17 9.82
CA TYR A 184 -9.78 -27.41 10.59
C TYR A 184 -9.01 -27.41 11.90
N SER A 185 -8.02 -26.52 12.08
CA SER A 185 -7.35 -26.34 13.38
C SER A 185 -8.26 -25.71 14.44
N LEU A 186 -9.38 -25.13 14.03
CA LEU A 186 -10.33 -24.48 14.92
C LEU A 186 -11.49 -25.44 15.26
N PRO A 187 -11.98 -25.42 16.53
CA PRO A 187 -13.22 -26.07 16.89
C PRO A 187 -14.37 -25.59 16.00
N PRO A 188 -15.37 -26.46 15.67
CA PRO A 188 -16.44 -26.13 14.73
C PRO A 188 -17.17 -24.81 15.02
N GLU A 189 -17.40 -24.48 16.29
CA GLU A 189 -18.08 -23.26 16.73
C GLU A 189 -17.25 -21.98 16.55
N LYS A 190 -15.91 -22.12 16.46
CA LYS A 190 -14.96 -21.01 16.25
C LYS A 190 -14.53 -20.84 14.81
N ARG A 191 -14.98 -21.71 13.90
CA ARG A 191 -14.64 -21.61 12.49
C ARG A 191 -15.20 -20.33 11.88
N PRO A 192 -14.44 -19.65 11.01
CA PRO A 192 -14.91 -18.48 10.28
C PRO A 192 -16.22 -18.77 9.51
N LYS A 193 -17.23 -17.91 9.68
CA LYS A 193 -18.53 -18.05 8.99
C LYS A 193 -18.74 -17.01 7.90
N ASP A 194 -18.28 -15.78 8.13
CA ASP A 194 -18.38 -14.66 7.18
C ASP A 194 -16.99 -14.24 6.73
N TRP A 195 -16.20 -13.58 7.60
CA TRP A 195 -14.84 -13.18 7.28
C TRP A 195 -13.89 -14.37 7.28
N LEU A 196 -13.06 -14.52 6.25
CA LEU A 196 -12.08 -15.61 6.18
C LEU A 196 -11.05 -15.52 7.33
N PHE A 197 -10.65 -14.30 7.67
CA PHE A 197 -9.73 -13.99 8.77
C PHE A 197 -10.38 -13.02 9.77
N PRO A 198 -11.24 -13.51 10.69
CA PRO A 198 -11.94 -12.66 11.66
C PRO A 198 -11.02 -12.16 12.76
N GLN A 199 -11.42 -11.12 13.49
CA GLN A 199 -10.78 -10.72 14.74
C GLN A 199 -10.93 -11.82 15.80
N LYS A 200 -9.89 -12.01 16.64
CA LYS A 200 -9.92 -12.99 17.74
C LYS A 200 -11.00 -12.67 18.79
N ARG A 201 -11.15 -11.38 19.13
CA ARG A 201 -12.11 -10.91 20.17
C ARG A 201 -13.51 -10.65 19.62
N ASN A 202 -13.64 -10.34 18.35
CA ASN A 202 -14.93 -10.06 17.71
C ASN A 202 -14.99 -10.68 16.31
N PRO A 203 -15.46 -11.93 16.20
CA PRO A 203 -15.53 -12.65 14.91
C PRO A 203 -16.44 -12.02 13.86
N SER A 204 -17.32 -11.09 14.24
CA SER A 204 -18.16 -10.33 13.31
C SER A 204 -17.39 -9.24 12.57
N LYS A 205 -16.14 -8.99 12.93
CA LYS A 205 -15.26 -8.00 12.28
C LYS A 205 -14.08 -8.70 11.61
N PRO A 206 -13.59 -8.15 10.49
CA PRO A 206 -12.37 -8.65 9.84
C PRO A 206 -11.16 -8.43 10.75
N ILE A 207 -10.07 -9.17 10.53
CA ILE A 207 -8.80 -9.00 11.26
C ILE A 207 -8.38 -7.53 11.28
N ASP A 208 -7.87 -7.07 12.41
CA ASP A 208 -7.44 -5.67 12.57
C ASP A 208 -6.30 -5.31 11.62
N HIS A 209 -6.31 -4.06 11.14
CA HIS A 209 -5.30 -3.59 10.19
C HIS A 209 -3.89 -3.68 10.77
N GLN A 210 -3.73 -3.37 12.04
CA GLN A 210 -2.43 -3.33 12.71
C GLN A 210 -1.92 -4.73 13.07
N SER A 211 -2.81 -5.72 13.24
CA SER A 211 -2.43 -7.08 13.65
C SER A 211 -1.46 -7.76 12.69
N VAL A 212 -1.58 -7.52 11.38
CA VAL A 212 -0.72 -8.18 10.38
C VAL A 212 0.68 -7.55 10.35
N PRO A 213 0.85 -6.21 10.28
CA PRO A 213 2.16 -5.59 10.43
C PRO A 213 2.86 -5.93 11.75
N ASP A 214 2.11 -5.99 12.87
CA ASP A 214 2.67 -6.35 14.17
C ASP A 214 3.17 -7.79 14.19
N PHE A 215 2.42 -8.71 13.60
CA PHE A 215 2.83 -10.10 13.45
C PHE A 215 4.10 -10.21 12.61
N ILE A 216 4.17 -9.54 11.45
CA ILE A 216 5.35 -9.56 10.59
C ILE A 216 6.58 -9.12 11.37
N ARG A 217 6.51 -7.99 12.09
CA ARG A 217 7.62 -7.48 12.92
C ARG A 217 8.03 -8.43 14.04
N SER A 218 7.07 -9.09 14.68
CA SER A 218 7.36 -10.08 15.72
C SER A 218 8.08 -11.28 15.16
N HIS A 219 7.58 -11.77 14.02
CA HIS A 219 8.14 -12.95 13.38
C HIS A 219 9.56 -12.72 12.83
N GLU A 220 9.87 -11.54 12.25
CA GLU A 220 11.24 -11.18 11.88
C GLU A 220 12.18 -11.17 13.09
N ARG A 221 11.71 -10.65 14.24
CA ARG A 221 12.53 -10.69 15.49
C ARG A 221 12.79 -12.11 15.98
N GLU A 222 11.80 -13.01 15.86
CA GLU A 222 11.97 -14.43 16.19
C GLU A 222 13.02 -15.12 15.29
N LEU A 223 13.11 -14.68 14.02
CA LEU A 223 14.12 -15.14 13.07
C LEU A 223 15.50 -14.47 13.25
N GLY A 224 15.61 -13.48 14.13
CA GLY A 224 16.82 -12.67 14.29
C GLY A 224 17.11 -11.76 13.10
N TRP A 225 16.10 -11.40 12.33
CA TRP A 225 16.25 -10.56 11.15
C TRP A 225 16.02 -9.09 11.47
N GLU A 226 16.71 -8.20 10.73
CA GLU A 226 16.37 -6.78 10.68
C GLU A 226 15.01 -6.60 10.03
N HIS A 227 14.23 -5.62 10.53
CA HIS A 227 12.90 -5.37 10.00
C HIS A 227 12.94 -4.82 8.58
N ARG A 228 12.65 -5.65 7.58
CA ARG A 228 12.60 -5.32 6.15
C ARG A 228 11.27 -5.71 5.50
N PHE A 229 10.58 -6.73 6.05
CA PHE A 229 9.31 -7.20 5.53
C PHE A 229 8.17 -6.27 5.95
N THR A 230 7.28 -6.00 5.01
CA THR A 230 6.02 -5.28 5.19
C THR A 230 4.90 -6.04 4.51
N CYS A 231 3.65 -5.67 4.74
CA CYS A 231 2.53 -6.25 3.97
C CYS A 231 2.70 -6.06 2.46
N HIS A 232 3.36 -5.00 2.01
CA HIS A 232 3.61 -4.76 0.59
C HIS A 232 4.75 -5.62 0.03
N THR A 233 5.67 -6.07 0.86
CA THR A 233 6.79 -6.94 0.44
C THR A 233 6.28 -8.24 -0.21
N PHE A 234 5.25 -8.88 0.35
CA PHE A 234 4.66 -10.09 -0.24
C PHE A 234 4.08 -9.83 -1.63
N ARG A 235 3.41 -8.71 -1.80
CA ARG A 235 2.85 -8.31 -3.08
C ARG A 235 3.92 -7.88 -4.09
N HIS A 236 4.97 -7.20 -3.65
CA HIS A 236 6.10 -6.85 -4.50
C HIS A 236 6.87 -8.10 -4.94
N ALA A 237 7.13 -9.04 -4.02
CA ALA A 237 7.76 -10.32 -4.34
C ALA A 237 6.93 -11.13 -5.35
N PHE A 238 5.60 -11.25 -5.16
CA PHE A 238 4.70 -11.86 -6.14
C PHE A 238 4.91 -11.29 -7.53
N ALA A 239 4.87 -9.97 -7.65
CA ALA A 239 4.97 -9.32 -8.95
C ALA A 239 6.37 -9.43 -9.57
N THR A 240 7.43 -9.30 -8.76
CA THR A 240 8.81 -9.42 -9.24
C THR A 240 9.10 -10.85 -9.70
N TYR A 241 8.70 -11.86 -8.92
CA TYR A 241 8.93 -13.26 -9.29
C TYR A 241 8.16 -13.65 -10.54
N HIS A 242 6.89 -13.23 -10.69
CA HIS A 242 6.13 -13.45 -11.91
C HIS A 242 6.80 -12.82 -13.14
N TYR A 243 7.32 -11.60 -12.99
CA TYR A 243 8.03 -10.94 -14.08
C TYR A 243 9.34 -11.66 -14.43
N GLU A 244 10.11 -12.11 -13.42
CA GLU A 244 11.33 -12.92 -13.58
C GLU A 244 11.04 -14.27 -14.26
N ASP A 245 9.93 -14.90 -13.91
CA ASP A 245 9.47 -16.17 -14.49
C ASP A 245 8.88 -16.01 -15.91
N GLY A 246 8.85 -14.79 -16.46
CA GLY A 246 8.48 -14.51 -17.83
C GLY A 246 7.07 -14.00 -18.07
N THR A 247 6.29 -13.74 -17.03
CA THR A 247 4.97 -13.10 -17.17
C THR A 247 5.13 -11.71 -17.79
N ASP A 248 4.38 -11.42 -18.84
CA ASP A 248 4.38 -10.11 -19.48
C ASP A 248 3.74 -9.03 -18.60
N LEU A 249 4.12 -7.77 -18.84
CA LEU A 249 3.67 -6.64 -18.00
C LEU A 249 2.17 -6.38 -18.03
N LEU A 250 1.49 -6.69 -19.13
CA LEU A 250 0.06 -6.48 -19.25
C LEU A 250 -0.71 -7.52 -18.44
N THR A 251 -0.31 -8.78 -18.53
CA THR A 251 -0.82 -9.87 -17.70
C THR A 251 -0.56 -9.57 -16.23
N LEU A 252 0.67 -9.17 -15.89
CA LEU A 252 1.03 -8.81 -14.51
C LEU A 252 0.20 -7.64 -13.98
N LYS A 253 -0.02 -6.58 -14.78
CA LYS A 253 -0.91 -5.47 -14.46
C LYS A 253 -2.32 -5.98 -14.09
N ASN A 254 -2.86 -6.91 -14.88
CA ASN A 254 -4.20 -7.46 -14.67
C ASN A 254 -4.25 -8.32 -13.39
N LEU A 255 -3.28 -9.22 -13.18
CA LEU A 255 -3.15 -10.02 -11.96
C LEU A 255 -3.09 -9.14 -10.71
N MET A 256 -2.31 -8.07 -10.77
CA MET A 256 -2.17 -7.11 -9.67
C MET A 256 -3.38 -6.19 -9.49
N GLY A 257 -4.27 -6.08 -10.47
CA GLY A 257 -5.38 -5.11 -10.45
C GLY A 257 -4.85 -3.67 -10.42
N HIS A 258 -3.84 -3.35 -11.21
CA HIS A 258 -3.33 -2.00 -11.35
C HIS A 258 -4.12 -1.23 -12.41
N ARG A 259 -4.58 -0.02 -12.07
CA ARG A 259 -5.26 0.86 -13.04
C ARG A 259 -4.30 1.36 -14.14
N SER A 260 -3.11 1.77 -13.74
CA SER A 260 -2.07 2.27 -14.65
C SER A 260 -0.95 1.26 -14.79
N ILE A 261 -0.43 1.11 -16.00
CA ILE A 261 0.77 0.32 -16.29
C ILE A 261 2.00 0.89 -15.54
N SER A 262 2.03 2.20 -15.29
CA SER A 262 3.11 2.85 -14.54
C SER A 262 3.35 2.24 -13.16
N SER A 263 2.27 1.73 -12.52
CA SER A 263 2.38 1.04 -11.23
C SER A 263 3.03 -0.35 -11.34
N THR A 264 3.09 -0.92 -12.56
CA THR A 264 3.68 -2.23 -12.82
C THR A 264 5.11 -2.10 -13.33
N LEU A 265 5.46 -0.97 -13.97
CA LEU A 265 6.80 -0.73 -14.51
C LEU A 265 7.91 -0.77 -13.45
N ILE A 266 7.58 -0.52 -12.19
CA ILE A 266 8.55 -0.63 -11.09
C ILE A 266 9.19 -2.03 -11.03
N TYR A 267 8.46 -3.09 -11.39
CA TYR A 267 8.96 -4.47 -11.34
C TYR A 267 9.97 -4.78 -12.45
N VAL A 268 9.96 -4.03 -13.53
CA VAL A 268 11.00 -4.08 -14.58
C VAL A 268 12.35 -3.65 -14.02
N HIS A 269 12.36 -2.58 -13.21
CA HIS A 269 13.57 -2.06 -12.58
C HIS A 269 14.04 -2.89 -11.38
N LEU A 270 13.13 -3.65 -10.75
CA LEU A 270 13.45 -4.48 -9.58
C LEU A 270 13.96 -5.87 -9.97
N SER A 271 13.69 -6.31 -11.20
CA SER A 271 14.03 -7.65 -11.66
C SER A 271 15.47 -7.76 -12.16
N ALA A 272 16.17 -8.78 -11.68
CA ALA A 272 17.49 -9.15 -12.19
C ALA A 272 17.45 -9.61 -13.68
N ARG A 273 16.29 -10.10 -14.14
CA ARG A 273 16.09 -10.56 -15.52
C ARG A 273 16.41 -9.48 -16.56
N THR A 274 16.00 -8.24 -16.30
CA THR A 274 16.20 -7.14 -17.26
C THR A 274 17.68 -6.86 -17.47
N LEU A 275 18.51 -6.98 -16.42
CA LEU A 275 19.96 -6.80 -16.52
C LEU A 275 20.65 -8.00 -17.20
N SER A 276 20.25 -9.24 -16.83
CA SER A 276 20.87 -10.47 -17.36
C SER A 276 20.40 -10.84 -18.78
N ALA A 277 19.18 -10.44 -19.18
CA ALA A 277 18.64 -10.69 -20.51
C ALA A 277 19.15 -9.71 -21.58
N SER A 278 19.85 -8.63 -21.18
CA SER A 278 20.45 -7.66 -22.09
C SER A 278 21.98 -7.80 -22.05
N PRO A 279 22.57 -8.72 -22.83
CA PRO A 279 24.02 -8.87 -22.87
C PRO A 279 24.67 -7.55 -23.26
N SER A 280 25.79 -7.22 -22.61
CA SER A 280 26.54 -6.01 -22.87
C SER A 280 26.84 -5.87 -24.35
N PRO A 281 26.66 -4.69 -24.96
CA PRO A 281 27.17 -4.45 -26.30
C PRO A 281 28.65 -4.78 -26.45
N PHE A 282 29.43 -4.63 -25.40
CA PHE A 282 30.86 -4.96 -25.36
C PHE A 282 31.10 -6.46 -25.51
N ASP A 283 30.27 -7.33 -24.90
CA ASP A 283 30.38 -8.79 -25.03
C ASP A 283 30.03 -9.26 -26.45
N LYS A 284 29.26 -8.45 -27.20
CA LYS A 284 28.89 -8.73 -28.61
C LYS A 284 29.94 -8.26 -29.61
N MET A 285 30.94 -7.49 -29.21
CA MET A 285 31.97 -6.98 -30.12
C MET A 285 32.99 -8.03 -30.58
N GLY A 286 32.93 -9.22 -30.06
CA GLY A 286 33.78 -10.36 -30.53
C GLY A 286 35.26 -10.05 -30.29
N GLY A 287 35.83 -10.45 -29.18
CA GLY A 287 37.24 -10.40 -28.84
C GLY A 287 37.43 -11.06 -27.48
N THR A 288 38.32 -12.04 -27.43
CA THR A 288 38.78 -12.58 -26.15
C THR A 288 39.83 -11.62 -25.57
N PHE A 289 39.46 -10.86 -24.54
CA PHE A 289 40.39 -9.97 -23.81
C PHE A 289 41.12 -10.72 -22.69
N HIS A 290 41.29 -12.02 -22.82
CA HIS A 290 42.07 -12.84 -21.89
C HIS A 290 43.44 -13.09 -22.50
N GLU A 291 44.46 -12.37 -22.07
CA GLU A 291 45.86 -12.79 -22.04
C GLU A 291 46.22 -13.31 -20.66
#